data_28cd7159665b49678b6a61b81b9380b4
#
_entry.id   28cd7159665b49678b6a61b81b9380b4
#
_cell.length_a   1.000
_cell.length_b   1.000
_cell.length_c   1.000
_cell.angle_alpha   90.00
_cell.angle_beta   90.00
_cell.angle_gamma   90.00
#
_symmetry.space_group_name_H-M   'P 1'
#
loop_
_entity.id
_entity.type
_entity.pdbx_description
1 polymer ?
#
loop_
_entity_poly.entity_id
_entity_poly.type
_entity_poly.pdbx_seq_one_letter_code
_entity_poly.pdbx_strand_id
1 'polypeptide(L)'
;MRFGGSHRIQLSLHVFFVVTIVAVTYMLAAAFLPRMFPGWAGAVYWLVAVAVTLTDSLAGLLHELGHAAAALARGRYVYRITLYGLAAAAHRSGGPGRPRDQLAIALAGPISHLLVASALLCTWTLLPTDNEPLRVATGFPALSNLAVGLLNLVPIAPLDGGRAARALIAAVFRV
;
A
#
# COMPACT_ATOMS: atom_id res chain seq x y z
N MET A 1 -6.81 30.48 -19.91
CA MET A 1 -6.29 30.29 -18.54
C MET A 1 -7.47 30.26 -17.58
N ARG A 2 -7.84 29.11 -17.03
CA ARG A 2 -8.83 28.98 -15.96
C ARG A 2 -8.14 28.25 -14.81
N PHE A 3 -7.56 29.02 -13.90
CA PHE A 3 -7.11 28.59 -12.59
C PHE A 3 -8.27 28.79 -11.61
N GLY A 4 -8.83 27.71 -11.07
CA GLY A 4 -9.84 27.82 -10.03
C GLY A 4 -10.91 26.73 -10.10
N GLY A 5 -10.54 25.48 -9.86
CA GLY A 5 -11.48 24.42 -9.54
C GLY A 5 -10.90 23.62 -8.38
N SER A 6 -11.64 23.48 -7.28
CA SER A 6 -11.27 22.60 -6.18
C SER A 6 -11.21 21.16 -6.74
N HIS A 7 -10.02 20.67 -7.04
CA HIS A 7 -9.79 19.33 -7.57
C HIS A 7 -10.03 18.33 -6.43
N ARG A 8 -11.28 17.90 -6.27
CA ARG A 8 -11.62 16.81 -5.36
C ARG A 8 -11.17 15.50 -6.02
N ILE A 9 -10.19 14.86 -5.42
CA ILE A 9 -9.81 13.49 -5.78
C ILE A 9 -11.00 12.59 -5.44
N GLN A 10 -11.53 11.86 -6.42
CA GLN A 10 -12.61 10.90 -6.19
C GLN A 10 -12.01 9.59 -5.68
N LEU A 11 -12.39 9.19 -4.46
CA LEU A 11 -12.10 7.87 -3.94
C LEU A 11 -13.23 6.92 -4.34
N SER A 12 -12.90 5.84 -5.04
CA SER A 12 -13.85 4.82 -5.48
C SER A 12 -13.48 3.46 -4.89
N LEU A 13 -14.46 2.77 -4.33
CA LEU A 13 -14.30 1.40 -3.84
C LEU A 13 -14.91 0.45 -4.88
N HIS A 14 -14.13 -0.49 -5.37
CA HIS A 14 -14.62 -1.54 -6.24
C HIS A 14 -15.18 -2.69 -5.38
N VAL A 15 -16.19 -3.41 -5.88
CA VAL A 15 -16.79 -4.54 -5.15
C VAL A 15 -15.74 -5.59 -4.77
N PHE A 16 -14.75 -5.84 -5.60
CA PHE A 16 -13.65 -6.76 -5.28
C PHE A 16 -12.84 -6.34 -4.06
N PHE A 17 -12.77 -5.06 -3.72
CA PHE A 17 -12.12 -4.60 -2.49
C PHE A 17 -12.84 -5.17 -1.26
N VAL A 18 -14.17 -5.03 -1.22
CA VAL A 18 -14.98 -5.56 -0.11
C VAL A 18 -14.89 -7.08 -0.03
N VAL A 19 -15.04 -7.76 -1.17
CA VAL A 19 -14.94 -9.23 -1.25
C VAL A 19 -13.57 -9.71 -0.77
N THR A 20 -12.50 -9.05 -1.17
CA THR A 20 -11.14 -9.43 -0.78
C THR A 20 -10.91 -9.22 0.72
N ILE A 21 -11.34 -8.09 1.29
CA ILE A 21 -11.22 -7.83 2.74
C ILE A 21 -11.95 -8.92 3.52
N VAL A 22 -13.19 -9.23 3.17
CA VAL A 22 -13.97 -10.27 3.84
C VAL A 22 -13.30 -11.63 3.73
N ALA A 23 -12.88 -12.02 2.52
CA ALA A 23 -12.25 -13.32 2.26
C ALA A 23 -10.90 -13.47 2.99
N VAL A 24 -10.04 -12.45 2.96
CA VAL A 24 -8.74 -12.47 3.65
C VAL A 24 -8.93 -12.51 5.16
N THR A 25 -9.83 -11.66 5.70
CA THR A 25 -10.14 -11.67 7.14
C THR A 25 -10.64 -13.05 7.57
N TYR A 26 -11.58 -13.64 6.82
CA TYR A 26 -12.08 -14.98 7.11
C TYR A 26 -10.99 -16.04 7.05
N MET A 27 -10.16 -16.05 6.01
CA MET A 27 -9.05 -16.99 5.86
C MET A 27 -8.06 -16.88 7.03
N LEU A 28 -7.72 -15.66 7.43
CA LEU A 28 -6.84 -15.43 8.58
C LEU A 28 -7.48 -15.93 9.88
N ALA A 29 -8.72 -15.51 10.18
CA ALA A 29 -9.39 -15.80 11.45
C ALA A 29 -9.76 -17.28 11.61
N ALA A 30 -10.27 -17.91 10.55
CA ALA A 30 -10.86 -19.27 10.64
C ALA A 30 -9.84 -20.37 10.28
N ALA A 31 -8.74 -20.05 9.58
CA ALA A 31 -7.82 -21.07 9.12
C ALA A 31 -6.36 -20.82 9.50
N PHE A 32 -5.80 -19.66 9.16
CA PHE A 32 -4.36 -19.41 9.29
C PHE A 32 -3.95 -19.20 10.75
N LEU A 33 -4.54 -18.21 11.43
CA LEU A 33 -4.18 -17.87 12.82
C LEU A 33 -4.40 -19.03 13.80
N PRO A 34 -5.52 -19.79 13.77
CA PRO A 34 -5.70 -20.91 14.67
C PRO A 34 -4.67 -22.05 14.50
N ARG A 35 -4.13 -22.22 13.27
CA ARG A 35 -3.08 -23.21 13.01
C ARG A 35 -1.71 -22.75 13.48
N MET A 36 -1.41 -21.48 13.33
CA MET A 36 -0.10 -20.91 13.67
C MET A 36 0.01 -20.57 15.16
N PHE A 37 -1.07 -20.20 15.80
CA PHE A 37 -1.15 -19.73 17.18
C PHE A 37 -2.31 -20.42 17.92
N PRO A 38 -2.20 -21.73 18.22
CA PRO A 38 -3.27 -22.47 18.89
C PRO A 38 -3.48 -21.97 20.31
N GLY A 39 -4.74 -22.00 20.78
CA GLY A 39 -5.08 -21.70 22.17
C GLY A 39 -5.63 -20.29 22.44
N TRP A 40 -5.71 -19.41 21.43
CA TRP A 40 -6.40 -18.14 21.62
C TRP A 40 -7.92 -18.33 21.69
N ALA A 41 -8.60 -17.44 22.42
CA ALA A 41 -10.08 -17.39 22.34
C ALA A 41 -10.55 -17.06 20.93
N GLY A 42 -11.63 -17.68 20.48
CA GLY A 42 -12.15 -17.51 19.12
C GLY A 42 -12.29 -16.05 18.68
N ALA A 43 -12.78 -15.18 19.56
CA ALA A 43 -12.90 -13.75 19.30
C ALA A 43 -11.56 -13.06 19.01
N VAL A 44 -10.46 -13.52 19.63
CA VAL A 44 -9.12 -12.94 19.44
C VAL A 44 -8.62 -13.18 18.02
N TYR A 45 -8.86 -14.34 17.43
CA TYR A 45 -8.51 -14.61 16.02
C TYR A 45 -9.19 -13.62 15.08
N TRP A 46 -10.47 -13.34 15.30
CA TRP A 46 -11.22 -12.38 14.49
C TRP A 46 -10.70 -10.95 14.67
N LEU A 47 -10.44 -10.53 15.90
CA LEU A 47 -9.90 -9.18 16.17
C LEU A 47 -8.53 -8.97 15.53
N VAL A 48 -7.63 -9.94 15.66
CA VAL A 48 -6.30 -9.88 15.03
C VAL A 48 -6.42 -9.90 13.51
N ALA A 49 -7.26 -10.77 12.94
CA ALA A 49 -7.46 -10.85 11.50
C ALA A 49 -8.01 -9.53 10.92
N VAL A 50 -9.01 -8.93 11.58
CA VAL A 50 -9.55 -7.61 11.19
C VAL A 50 -8.46 -6.54 11.28
N ALA A 51 -7.71 -6.48 12.38
CA ALA A 51 -6.64 -5.49 12.56
C ALA A 51 -5.58 -5.60 11.46
N VAL A 52 -5.11 -6.82 11.16
CA VAL A 52 -4.15 -7.08 10.07
C VAL A 52 -4.71 -6.62 8.72
N THR A 53 -5.91 -7.09 8.36
CA THR A 53 -6.50 -6.81 7.05
C THR A 53 -6.78 -5.32 6.84
N LEU A 54 -7.26 -4.62 7.88
CA LEU A 54 -7.48 -3.17 7.80
C LEU A 54 -6.17 -2.39 7.71
N THR A 55 -5.13 -2.79 8.45
CA THR A 55 -3.81 -2.17 8.39
C THR A 55 -3.20 -2.30 7.00
N ASP A 56 -3.24 -3.49 6.41
CA ASP A 56 -2.73 -3.73 5.05
C ASP A 56 -3.56 -2.97 3.99
N SER A 57 -4.87 -2.90 4.16
CA SER A 57 -5.75 -2.12 3.27
C SER A 57 -5.46 -0.61 3.35
N LEU A 58 -5.23 -0.09 4.54
CA LEU A 58 -4.84 1.30 4.76
C LEU A 58 -3.46 1.58 4.16
N ALA A 59 -2.52 0.69 4.33
CA ALA A 59 -1.19 0.81 3.72
C ALA A 59 -1.26 0.82 2.19
N GLY A 60 -2.11 -0.01 1.57
CA GLY A 60 -2.38 0.03 0.14
C GLY A 60 -2.97 1.37 -0.32
N LEU A 61 -3.88 1.96 0.47
CA LEU A 61 -4.38 3.31 0.21
C LEU A 61 -3.27 4.37 0.33
N LEU A 62 -2.43 4.28 1.36
CA LEU A 62 -1.30 5.20 1.57
C LEU A 62 -0.28 5.10 0.43
N HIS A 63 -0.05 3.91 -0.13
CA HIS A 63 0.77 3.69 -1.32
C HIS A 63 0.25 4.51 -2.52
N GLU A 64 -1.04 4.43 -2.83
CA GLU A 64 -1.62 5.20 -3.94
C GLU A 64 -1.66 6.71 -3.65
N LEU A 65 -1.90 7.08 -2.39
CA LEU A 65 -1.82 8.48 -1.97
C LEU A 65 -0.37 9.00 -2.09
N GLY A 66 0.64 8.18 -1.84
CA GLY A 66 2.04 8.50 -2.07
C GLY A 66 2.31 8.86 -3.53
N HIS A 67 1.86 8.01 -4.47
CA HIS A 67 1.93 8.30 -5.90
C HIS A 67 1.17 9.58 -6.28
N ALA A 68 -0.03 9.76 -5.73
CA ALA A 68 -0.87 10.92 -5.99
C ALA A 68 -0.21 12.21 -5.48
N ALA A 69 0.30 12.21 -4.26
CA ALA A 69 0.99 13.37 -3.66
C ALA A 69 2.24 13.74 -4.48
N ALA A 70 3.04 12.75 -4.85
CA ALA A 70 4.21 12.97 -5.70
C ALA A 70 3.85 13.50 -7.10
N ALA A 71 2.72 13.08 -7.66
CA ALA A 71 2.22 13.58 -8.94
C ALA A 71 1.73 15.02 -8.84
N LEU A 72 0.94 15.33 -7.81
CA LEU A 72 0.43 16.69 -7.54
C LEU A 72 1.58 17.68 -7.30
N ALA A 73 2.58 17.31 -6.51
CA ALA A 73 3.77 18.12 -6.27
C ALA A 73 4.56 18.44 -7.56
N ARG A 74 4.30 17.71 -8.64
CA ARG A 74 4.92 17.90 -9.97
C ARG A 74 3.96 18.51 -10.99
N GLY A 75 2.88 19.15 -10.51
CA GLY A 75 1.89 19.84 -11.35
C GLY A 75 1.02 18.92 -12.19
N ARG A 76 0.89 17.64 -11.80
CA ARG A 76 0.01 16.69 -12.48
C ARG A 76 -1.33 16.59 -11.79
N TYR A 77 -2.38 16.34 -12.54
CA TYR A 77 -3.71 16.14 -11.98
C TYR A 77 -3.96 14.67 -11.67
N VAL A 78 -4.44 14.39 -10.45
CA VAL A 78 -4.99 13.11 -10.03
C VAL A 78 -6.48 13.32 -9.85
N TYR A 79 -7.31 12.57 -10.59
CA TYR A 79 -8.76 12.77 -10.54
C TYR A 79 -9.50 11.63 -9.85
N ARG A 80 -8.91 10.43 -9.78
CA ARG A 80 -9.54 9.28 -9.13
C ARG A 80 -8.50 8.34 -8.57
N ILE A 81 -8.78 7.79 -7.38
CA ILE A 81 -8.11 6.63 -6.79
C ILE A 81 -9.18 5.55 -6.64
N THR A 82 -8.94 4.38 -7.21
CA THR A 82 -9.86 3.24 -7.10
C THR A 82 -9.17 2.11 -6.36
N LEU A 83 -9.81 1.59 -5.29
CA LEU A 83 -9.32 0.44 -4.53
C LEU A 83 -9.92 -0.84 -5.12
N TYR A 84 -9.06 -1.77 -5.54
CA TYR A 84 -9.39 -3.09 -6.09
C TYR A 84 -8.74 -4.17 -5.23
N GLY A 85 -9.50 -4.84 -4.38
CA GLY A 85 -8.93 -5.90 -3.53
C GLY A 85 -7.75 -5.41 -2.68
N LEU A 86 -6.62 -6.09 -2.76
CA LEU A 86 -5.36 -5.68 -2.10
C LEU A 86 -4.55 -4.68 -2.95
N ALA A 87 -5.04 -4.30 -4.11
CA ALA A 87 -4.40 -3.33 -4.99
C ALA A 87 -5.28 -2.09 -5.13
N ALA A 88 -4.67 -0.98 -5.49
CA ALA A 88 -5.35 0.25 -5.82
C ALA A 88 -4.76 0.84 -7.11
N ALA A 89 -5.49 1.74 -7.76
CA ALA A 89 -5.04 2.40 -8.98
C ALA A 89 -5.40 3.88 -8.96
N ALA A 90 -4.38 4.74 -9.08
CA ALA A 90 -4.55 6.18 -9.25
C ALA A 90 -4.65 6.55 -10.74
N HIS A 91 -5.77 7.16 -11.11
CA HIS A 91 -5.97 7.66 -12.46
C HIS A 91 -5.47 9.10 -12.56
N ARG A 92 -4.51 9.32 -13.46
CA ARG A 92 -3.82 10.59 -13.64
C ARG A 92 -4.03 11.11 -15.06
N SER A 93 -4.14 12.44 -15.20
CA SER A 93 -4.14 13.11 -16.51
C SER A 93 -2.76 13.72 -16.79
N GLY A 94 -2.42 13.85 -18.09
CA GLY A 94 -1.17 14.42 -18.56
C GLY A 94 -0.25 13.38 -19.22
N GLY A 95 0.53 13.84 -20.18
CA GLY A 95 1.51 13.02 -20.89
C GLY A 95 2.65 12.50 -19.99
N PRO A 96 3.61 11.76 -20.53
CA PRO A 96 4.64 11.06 -19.74
C PRO A 96 5.52 11.99 -18.85
N GLY A 97 5.60 13.30 -19.13
CA GLY A 97 6.37 14.25 -18.33
C GLY A 97 7.87 13.92 -18.25
N ARG A 98 8.61 14.73 -17.48
CA ARG A 98 10.06 14.56 -17.35
C ARG A 98 10.39 13.22 -16.70
N PRO A 99 11.44 12.49 -17.17
CA PRO A 99 11.82 11.21 -16.58
C PRO A 99 12.05 11.26 -15.06
N ARG A 100 12.67 12.33 -14.55
CA ARG A 100 12.88 12.54 -13.11
C ARG A 100 11.57 12.60 -12.32
N ASP A 101 10.53 13.21 -12.89
CA ASP A 101 9.21 13.27 -12.25
C ASP A 101 8.54 11.90 -12.21
N GLN A 102 8.67 11.14 -13.32
CA GLN A 102 8.16 9.76 -13.37
C GLN A 102 8.87 8.85 -12.37
N LEU A 103 10.18 8.96 -12.23
CA LEU A 103 10.96 8.22 -11.25
C LEU A 103 10.48 8.49 -9.83
N ALA A 104 10.38 9.76 -9.46
CA ALA A 104 9.96 10.12 -8.12
C ALA A 104 8.49 9.75 -7.83
N ILE A 105 7.59 9.83 -8.82
CA ILE A 105 6.22 9.36 -8.69
C ILE A 105 6.20 7.82 -8.51
N ALA A 106 6.98 7.08 -9.29
CA ALA A 106 7.02 5.63 -9.19
C ALA A 106 7.57 5.13 -7.84
N LEU A 107 8.54 5.83 -7.27
CA LEU A 107 9.11 5.43 -5.97
C LEU A 107 8.24 5.81 -4.76
N ALA A 108 7.36 6.81 -4.90
CA ALA A 108 6.59 7.33 -3.76
C ALA A 108 5.63 6.29 -3.13
N GLY A 109 5.03 5.41 -3.93
CA GLY A 109 4.18 4.32 -3.43
C GLY A 109 4.97 3.30 -2.60
N PRO A 110 5.99 2.64 -3.16
CA PRO A 110 6.84 1.72 -2.40
C PRO A 110 7.43 2.32 -1.13
N ILE A 111 7.88 3.58 -1.17
CA ILE A 111 8.37 4.29 0.02
C ILE A 111 7.29 4.38 1.10
N SER A 112 6.03 4.59 0.75
CA SER A 112 4.92 4.62 1.72
C SER A 112 4.78 3.27 2.45
N HIS A 113 4.87 2.15 1.75
CA HIS A 113 4.86 0.81 2.38
C HIS A 113 6.05 0.63 3.33
N LEU A 114 7.26 1.04 2.91
CA LEU A 114 8.47 0.93 3.75
C LEU A 114 8.36 1.79 5.01
N LEU A 115 7.76 2.97 4.92
CA LEU A 115 7.50 3.83 6.08
C LEU A 115 6.49 3.19 7.05
N VAL A 116 5.39 2.63 6.53
CA VAL A 116 4.40 1.90 7.34
C VAL A 116 5.06 0.69 8.01
N ALA A 117 5.82 -0.11 7.26
CA ALA A 117 6.55 -1.25 7.79
C ALA A 117 7.50 -0.85 8.91
N SER A 118 8.28 0.23 8.72
CA SER A 118 9.23 0.73 9.73
C SER A 118 8.50 1.20 10.99
N ALA A 119 7.40 1.92 10.86
CA ALA A 119 6.60 2.37 11.99
C ALA A 119 6.02 1.18 12.79
N LEU A 120 5.47 0.19 12.07
CA LEU A 120 4.93 -1.02 12.70
C LEU A 120 6.03 -1.88 13.37
N LEU A 121 7.20 -2.02 12.75
CA LEU A 121 8.34 -2.71 13.35
C LEU A 121 8.82 -1.99 14.62
N CYS A 122 8.93 -0.67 14.59
CA CYS A 122 9.27 0.12 15.77
C CYS A 122 8.23 -0.10 16.89
N THR A 123 6.93 -0.03 16.55
CA THR A 123 5.86 -0.33 17.51
C THR A 123 6.01 -1.74 18.07
N TRP A 124 6.22 -2.73 17.21
CA TRP A 124 6.36 -4.14 17.57
C TRP A 124 7.51 -4.38 18.58
N THR A 125 8.64 -3.66 18.44
CA THR A 125 9.77 -3.78 19.39
C THR A 125 9.46 -3.21 20.77
N LEU A 126 8.49 -2.30 20.86
CA LEU A 126 8.07 -1.67 22.12
C LEU A 126 6.94 -2.44 22.84
N LEU A 127 6.31 -3.40 22.16
CA LEU A 127 5.21 -4.17 22.74
C LEU A 127 5.71 -5.21 23.76
N PRO A 128 4.92 -5.48 24.82
CA PRO A 128 5.18 -6.56 25.76
C PRO A 128 5.33 -7.91 25.05
N THR A 129 6.31 -8.71 25.46
CA THR A 129 6.61 -10.01 24.84
C THR A 129 5.56 -11.08 25.15
N ASP A 130 4.80 -10.94 26.22
CA ASP A 130 3.75 -11.83 26.68
C ASP A 130 2.39 -11.60 25.99
N ASN A 131 2.22 -10.48 25.27
CA ASN A 131 1.00 -10.21 24.52
C ASN A 131 1.15 -10.67 23.06
N GLU A 132 1.12 -11.99 22.85
CA GLU A 132 1.29 -12.59 21.53
C GLU A 132 0.27 -12.09 20.50
N PRO A 133 -1.06 -12.00 20.77
CA PRO A 133 -2.03 -11.47 19.78
C PRO A 133 -1.70 -10.06 19.29
N LEU A 134 -1.31 -9.16 20.21
CA LEU A 134 -0.96 -7.78 19.84
C LEU A 134 0.33 -7.73 19.01
N ARG A 135 1.31 -8.58 19.36
CA ARG A 135 2.54 -8.72 18.58
C ARG A 135 2.28 -9.26 17.17
N VAL A 136 1.36 -10.20 17.02
CA VAL A 136 0.95 -10.70 15.70
C VAL A 136 0.19 -9.64 14.91
N ALA A 137 -0.74 -8.92 15.55
CA ALA A 137 -1.50 -7.83 14.91
C ALA A 137 -0.62 -6.67 14.39
N THR A 138 0.58 -6.49 14.95
CA THR A 138 1.54 -5.46 14.51
C THR A 138 2.67 -6.02 13.63
N GLY A 139 3.24 -7.16 14.00
CA GLY A 139 4.38 -7.77 13.31
C GLY A 139 4.00 -8.34 11.94
N PHE A 140 2.82 -8.95 11.83
CA PHE A 140 2.37 -9.51 10.56
C PHE A 140 2.22 -8.43 9.48
N PRO A 141 1.45 -7.33 9.69
CA PRO A 141 1.38 -6.26 8.70
C PRO A 141 2.70 -5.49 8.55
N ALA A 142 3.59 -5.48 9.54
CA ALA A 142 4.93 -4.93 9.35
C ALA A 142 5.71 -5.70 8.28
N LEU A 143 5.71 -7.03 8.36
CA LEU A 143 6.40 -7.90 7.40
C LEU A 143 5.73 -7.91 6.03
N SER A 144 4.40 -7.95 5.98
CA SER A 144 3.67 -7.89 4.70
C SER A 144 3.94 -6.57 3.97
N ASN A 145 3.90 -5.44 4.66
CA ASN A 145 4.19 -4.13 4.07
C ASN A 145 5.66 -3.99 3.63
N LEU A 146 6.61 -4.54 4.40
CA LEU A 146 8.01 -4.61 4.01
C LEU A 146 8.15 -5.41 2.70
N ALA A 147 7.55 -6.60 2.65
CA ALA A 147 7.60 -7.46 1.48
C ALA A 147 6.96 -6.80 0.25
N VAL A 148 5.76 -6.21 0.40
CA VAL A 148 5.06 -5.51 -0.69
C VAL A 148 5.86 -4.28 -1.16
N GLY A 149 6.43 -3.50 -0.24
CA GLY A 149 7.28 -2.36 -0.56
C GLY A 149 8.51 -2.76 -1.37
N LEU A 150 9.21 -3.81 -0.95
CA LEU A 150 10.39 -4.34 -1.66
C LEU A 150 10.02 -4.97 -3.00
N LEU A 151 8.96 -5.75 -3.07
CA LEU A 151 8.46 -6.34 -4.33
C LEU A 151 8.10 -5.26 -5.34
N ASN A 152 7.46 -4.17 -4.91
CA ASN A 152 7.15 -3.05 -5.80
C ASN A 152 8.38 -2.29 -6.30
N LEU A 153 9.56 -2.46 -5.71
CA LEU A 153 10.82 -1.91 -6.21
C LEU A 153 11.51 -2.80 -7.24
N VAL A 154 11.06 -4.03 -7.45
CA VAL A 154 11.62 -4.92 -8.47
C VAL A 154 11.42 -4.31 -9.87
N PRO A 155 12.47 -4.24 -10.73
CA PRO A 155 12.42 -3.52 -12.01
C PRO A 155 11.69 -4.31 -13.12
N ILE A 156 10.50 -4.83 -12.82
CA ILE A 156 9.68 -5.66 -13.71
C ILE A 156 8.28 -5.02 -13.85
N ALA A 157 7.75 -4.93 -15.06
CA ALA A 157 6.36 -4.55 -15.29
C ALA A 157 5.41 -5.68 -14.80
N PRO A 158 4.28 -5.36 -14.17
CA PRO A 158 3.64 -4.04 -14.02
C PRO A 158 4.02 -3.27 -12.74
N LEU A 159 5.04 -3.70 -11.99
CA LEU A 159 5.43 -3.10 -10.71
C LEU A 159 5.96 -1.67 -10.86
N ASP A 160 5.96 -0.91 -9.77
CA ASP A 160 6.45 0.47 -9.76
C ASP A 160 7.95 0.55 -10.03
N GLY A 161 8.73 -0.43 -9.58
CA GLY A 161 10.15 -0.59 -9.92
C GLY A 161 10.40 -0.68 -11.42
N GLY A 162 9.52 -1.35 -12.17
CA GLY A 162 9.58 -1.37 -13.64
C GLY A 162 9.30 0.00 -14.27
N ARG A 163 8.41 0.80 -13.66
CA ARG A 163 8.16 2.20 -14.07
C ARG A 163 9.35 3.09 -13.72
N ALA A 164 9.92 2.91 -12.52
CA ALA A 164 11.11 3.62 -12.06
C ALA A 164 12.33 3.33 -12.95
N ALA A 165 12.55 2.06 -13.29
CA ALA A 165 13.64 1.65 -14.19
C ALA A 165 13.51 2.28 -15.58
N ARG A 166 12.32 2.25 -16.19
CA ARG A 166 12.09 2.93 -17.48
C ARG A 166 12.36 4.44 -17.41
N ALA A 167 11.91 5.08 -16.32
CA ALA A 167 12.14 6.50 -16.12
C ALA A 167 13.64 6.81 -15.93
N LEU A 168 14.39 5.96 -15.24
CA LEU A 168 15.82 6.08 -15.06
C LEU A 168 16.57 5.95 -16.38
N ILE A 169 16.24 4.94 -17.18
CA ILE A 169 16.81 4.73 -18.52
C ILE A 169 16.56 5.95 -19.39
N ALA A 170 15.32 6.45 -19.45
CA ALA A 170 14.98 7.64 -20.22
C ALA A 170 15.74 8.91 -19.74
N ALA A 171 16.01 9.01 -18.42
CA ALA A 171 16.77 10.12 -17.87
C ALA A 171 18.26 10.06 -18.25
N VAL A 172 18.86 8.86 -18.31
CA VAL A 172 20.27 8.64 -18.63
C VAL A 172 20.52 8.81 -20.14
N PHE A 173 19.68 8.20 -20.95
CA PHE A 173 19.88 8.19 -22.42
C PHE A 173 19.21 9.38 -23.13
N ARG A 174 18.57 10.30 -22.40
CA ARG A 174 17.88 11.50 -22.93
C ARG A 174 16.85 11.18 -24.03
N VAL A 175 16.17 10.03 -23.93
CA VAL A 175 15.15 9.56 -24.88
C VAL A 175 13.75 9.92 -24.42
#